data_90ae8a9815147fd75641b876e85a5b57
#
_entry.id   90ae8a9815147fd75641b876e85a5b57
#
_cell.length_a   1.000
_cell.length_b   1.000
_cell.length_c   1.000
_cell.angle_alpha   90.00
_cell.angle_beta   90.00
_cell.angle_gamma   90.00
#
_symmetry.space_group_name_H-M   'P 1'
#
loop_
_entity.id
_entity.type
_entity.pdbx_description
1 polymer ?
#
loop_
_entity_poly.entity_id
_entity_poly.type
_entity_poly.pdbx_seq_one_letter_code
_entity_poly.pdbx_strand_id
1 'polypeptide(L)'
;MPTVDRLGHVAIRVDDVERAVTFYKGLGMRLVWQADDWCYLEAGDTRDGLALLGPGYKAAGPHFAFHFRDRADVDAIHHRLKAQGIHVGAVHDHRDGTASFYLKDPDGNWLEMLYEPPGGIPSNCD
;
A
#
# COMPACT_ATOMS: atom_id res chain seq x y z
N MET A 1 15.06 -13.00 -11.83
CA MET A 1 13.66 -13.01 -11.36
C MET A 1 13.50 -12.03 -10.23
N PRO A 2 12.55 -11.10 -10.31
CA PRO A 2 12.32 -10.16 -9.20
C PRO A 2 11.81 -10.90 -7.96
N THR A 3 12.24 -10.40 -6.82
CA THR A 3 11.83 -10.90 -5.52
C THR A 3 11.34 -9.72 -4.69
N VAL A 4 10.65 -10.02 -3.58
CA VAL A 4 10.23 -8.95 -2.66
C VAL A 4 11.48 -8.29 -2.06
N ASP A 5 11.42 -6.97 -1.95
CA ASP A 5 12.55 -6.14 -1.53
C ASP A 5 12.34 -5.54 -0.15
N ARG A 6 11.17 -4.93 0.09
CA ARG A 6 10.89 -4.34 1.39
C ARG A 6 9.41 -4.43 1.73
N LEU A 7 9.11 -4.49 3.03
CA LEU A 7 7.76 -4.32 3.54
C LEU A 7 7.50 -2.81 3.59
N GLY A 8 6.69 -2.29 2.68
CA GLY A 8 6.55 -0.86 2.49
C GLY A 8 5.46 -0.21 3.31
N HIS A 9 4.31 -0.89 3.51
CA HIS A 9 3.26 -0.34 4.36
C HIS A 9 2.36 -1.42 4.94
N VAL A 10 1.63 -1.01 5.98
CA VAL A 10 0.52 -1.77 6.56
C VAL A 10 -0.73 -0.92 6.43
N ALA A 11 -1.85 -1.52 6.08
CA ALA A 11 -3.15 -0.85 6.02
C ALA A 11 -4.06 -1.39 7.11
N ILE A 12 -4.66 -0.48 7.88
CA ILE A 12 -5.58 -0.83 8.96
C ILE A 12 -6.91 -0.09 8.78
N ARG A 13 -7.98 -0.67 9.31
CA ARG A 13 -9.29 -0.04 9.34
C ARG A 13 -9.42 0.85 10.56
N VAL A 14 -9.90 2.09 10.38
CA VAL A 14 -10.16 3.02 11.48
C VAL A 14 -11.59 3.53 11.37
N ASP A 15 -12.17 3.88 12.51
CA ASP A 15 -13.54 4.40 12.57
C ASP A 15 -13.62 5.87 12.16
N ASP A 16 -12.55 6.63 12.41
CA ASP A 16 -12.49 8.07 12.18
C ASP A 16 -11.08 8.41 11.69
N VAL A 17 -10.96 8.72 10.39
CA VAL A 17 -9.65 8.97 9.77
C VAL A 17 -8.96 10.19 10.40
N GLU A 18 -9.70 11.30 10.62
CA GLU A 18 -9.08 12.51 11.18
C GLU A 18 -8.54 12.28 12.59
N ARG A 19 -9.31 11.57 13.42
CA ARG A 19 -8.87 11.24 14.78
C ARG A 19 -7.64 10.34 14.76
N ALA A 20 -7.62 9.36 13.87
CA ALA A 20 -6.48 8.46 13.73
C ALA A 20 -5.24 9.22 13.22
N VAL A 21 -5.39 10.10 12.25
CA VAL A 21 -4.29 10.94 11.76
C VAL A 21 -3.68 11.76 12.89
N THR A 22 -4.52 12.41 13.69
CA THR A 22 -4.04 13.20 14.84
C THR A 22 -3.22 12.33 15.80
N PHE A 23 -3.70 11.12 16.08
CA PHE A 23 -2.99 10.20 16.96
C PHE A 23 -1.60 9.82 16.40
N TYR A 24 -1.55 9.40 15.13
CA TYR A 24 -0.27 8.95 14.54
C TYR A 24 0.69 10.09 14.29
N LYS A 25 0.21 11.28 13.95
CA LYS A 25 1.07 12.47 13.89
C LYS A 25 1.67 12.80 15.25
N GLY A 26 0.91 12.58 16.32
CA GLY A 26 1.40 12.74 17.68
C GLY A 26 2.56 11.80 18.03
N LEU A 27 2.66 10.65 17.34
CA LEU A 27 3.79 9.73 17.50
C LEU A 27 4.99 10.12 16.62
N GLY A 28 4.86 11.13 15.77
CA GLY A 28 5.92 11.58 14.89
C GLY A 28 5.79 11.18 13.44
N MET A 29 4.69 10.54 13.04
CA MET A 29 4.49 10.19 11.63
C MET A 29 4.12 11.43 10.80
N ARG A 30 4.47 11.40 9.52
CA ARG A 30 4.16 12.47 8.56
C ARG A 30 2.98 12.05 7.69
N LEU A 31 2.01 12.94 7.52
CA LEU A 31 0.91 12.72 6.58
C LEU A 31 1.41 12.99 5.17
N VAL A 32 1.28 11.99 4.28
CA VAL A 32 1.80 12.04 2.91
C VAL A 32 0.68 12.21 1.89
N TRP A 33 -0.38 11.43 2.04
CA TRP A 33 -1.53 11.49 1.11
C TRP A 33 -2.82 11.45 1.90
N GLN A 34 -3.78 12.26 1.46
CA GLN A 34 -5.12 12.24 2.07
C GLN A 34 -6.20 12.29 1.01
N ALA A 35 -7.17 11.39 1.13
CA ALA A 35 -8.44 11.40 0.41
C ALA A 35 -9.57 11.42 1.46
N ASP A 36 -10.82 11.49 1.00
CA ASP A 36 -11.96 11.60 1.91
C ASP A 36 -12.12 10.37 2.81
N ASP A 37 -11.80 9.19 2.30
CA ASP A 37 -12.08 7.91 2.94
C ASP A 37 -10.82 7.14 3.35
N TRP A 38 -9.63 7.67 3.09
CA TRP A 38 -8.38 7.04 3.49
C TRP A 38 -7.22 8.04 3.50
N CYS A 39 -6.13 7.67 4.16
CA CYS A 39 -4.91 8.46 4.13
C CYS A 39 -3.67 7.57 4.24
N TYR A 40 -2.52 8.16 3.99
CA TYR A 40 -1.23 7.49 4.05
C TYR A 40 -0.23 8.32 4.83
N LEU A 41 0.40 7.69 5.84
CA LEU A 41 1.44 8.33 6.65
C LEU A 41 2.74 7.55 6.52
N GLU A 42 3.84 8.23 6.80
CA GLU A 42 5.17 7.61 6.81
C GLU A 42 5.92 7.95 8.08
N ALA A 43 6.75 7.00 8.53
CA ALA A 43 7.60 7.16 9.69
C ALA A 43 9.06 7.01 9.31
N GLY A 44 9.91 7.87 9.89
CA GLY A 44 11.36 7.75 9.77
C GLY A 44 11.92 8.02 8.39
N ASP A 45 13.23 7.90 8.27
CA ASP A 45 13.94 8.12 7.00
C ASP A 45 13.72 6.98 6.01
N THR A 46 13.38 5.79 6.51
CA THR A 46 13.07 4.63 5.68
C THR A 46 11.66 4.67 5.09
N ARG A 47 10.86 5.68 5.49
CA ARG A 47 9.50 5.89 4.97
C ARG A 47 8.60 4.67 5.16
N ASP A 48 8.59 4.14 6.37
CA ASP A 48 7.70 3.02 6.68
C ASP A 48 6.27 3.50 6.69
N GLY A 49 5.42 2.87 5.86
CA GLY A 49 4.10 3.38 5.56
C GLY A 49 2.99 2.79 6.40
N LEU A 50 1.99 3.62 6.68
CA LEU A 50 0.75 3.22 7.33
C LEU A 50 -0.42 3.83 6.57
N ALA A 51 -1.28 2.98 6.01
CA ALA A 51 -2.51 3.42 5.37
C ALA A 51 -3.66 3.28 6.36
N LEU A 52 -4.44 4.33 6.51
CA LEU A 52 -5.63 4.34 7.37
C LEU A 52 -6.86 4.31 6.47
N LEU A 53 -7.64 3.24 6.58
CA LEU A 53 -8.83 3.04 5.74
C LEU A 53 -10.06 3.39 6.56
N GLY A 54 -10.77 4.43 6.17
CA GLY A 54 -11.99 4.88 6.85
C GLY A 54 -13.17 3.95 6.59
N PRO A 55 -14.29 4.16 7.31
CA PRO A 55 -15.46 3.28 7.20
C PRO A 55 -16.04 3.20 5.79
N GLY A 56 -15.90 4.27 5.02
CA GLY A 56 -16.42 4.34 3.64
C GLY A 56 -15.49 3.72 2.59
N TYR A 57 -14.28 3.35 2.95
CA TYR A 57 -13.31 2.82 1.98
C TYR A 57 -13.65 1.37 1.65
N LYS A 58 -13.96 1.08 0.38
CA LYS A 58 -14.44 -0.24 -0.07
C LYS A 58 -13.46 -0.96 -1.00
N ALA A 59 -12.44 -0.29 -1.51
CA ALA A 59 -11.54 -0.87 -2.50
C ALA A 59 -10.67 -1.99 -1.94
N ALA A 60 -10.31 -1.93 -0.65
CA ALA A 60 -9.55 -2.96 0.02
C ALA A 60 -9.83 -2.95 1.51
N GLY A 61 -9.61 -4.08 2.17
CA GLY A 61 -9.59 -4.17 3.63
C GLY A 61 -8.16 -4.11 4.18
N PRO A 62 -7.99 -4.39 5.47
CA PRO A 62 -6.65 -4.44 6.08
C PRO A 62 -5.71 -5.40 5.35
N HIS A 63 -4.46 -4.97 5.18
CA HIS A 63 -3.45 -5.76 4.49
C HIS A 63 -2.06 -5.21 4.80
N PHE A 64 -1.02 -5.90 4.35
CA PHE A 64 0.33 -5.34 4.29
C PHE A 64 0.80 -5.36 2.85
N ALA A 65 1.86 -4.60 2.54
CA ALA A 65 2.32 -4.45 1.15
C ALA A 65 3.82 -4.53 1.05
N PHE A 66 4.28 -5.21 -0.01
CA PHE A 66 5.67 -5.12 -0.45
C PHE A 66 5.75 -4.04 -1.51
N HIS A 67 6.78 -3.19 -1.43
CA HIS A 67 7.01 -2.10 -2.38
C HIS A 67 8.13 -2.44 -3.34
N PHE A 68 7.94 -2.06 -4.60
CA PHE A 68 8.89 -2.27 -5.69
C PHE A 68 9.18 -0.94 -6.35
N ARG A 69 10.44 -0.72 -6.72
CA ARG A 69 10.86 0.53 -7.38
C ARG A 69 10.65 0.49 -8.89
N ASP A 70 10.47 -0.70 -9.46
CA ASP A 70 10.33 -0.89 -10.90
C ASP A 70 8.95 -1.47 -11.20
N ARG A 71 8.16 -0.76 -11.99
CA ARG A 71 6.83 -1.21 -12.42
C ARG A 71 6.91 -2.57 -13.11
N ALA A 72 7.96 -2.79 -13.89
CA ALA A 72 8.14 -4.07 -14.59
C ALA A 72 8.27 -5.25 -13.63
N ASP A 73 8.83 -5.04 -12.44
CA ASP A 73 8.94 -6.10 -11.44
C ASP A 73 7.57 -6.52 -10.91
N VAL A 74 6.66 -5.57 -10.71
CA VAL A 74 5.29 -5.87 -10.29
C VAL A 74 4.60 -6.72 -11.35
N ASP A 75 4.70 -6.33 -12.60
CA ASP A 75 4.10 -7.07 -13.71
C ASP A 75 4.71 -8.47 -13.86
N ALA A 76 6.02 -8.60 -13.69
CA ALA A 76 6.72 -9.89 -13.80
C ALA A 76 6.32 -10.86 -12.68
N ILE A 77 6.20 -10.35 -11.46
CA ILE A 77 5.76 -11.18 -10.32
C ILE A 77 4.30 -11.59 -10.51
N HIS A 78 3.46 -10.67 -10.96
CA HIS A 78 2.05 -10.98 -11.26
C HIS A 78 1.95 -12.13 -12.27
N HIS A 79 2.69 -12.03 -13.37
CA HIS A 79 2.71 -13.04 -14.42
C HIS A 79 3.19 -14.39 -13.87
N ARG A 80 4.28 -14.38 -13.10
CA ARG A 80 4.87 -15.60 -12.53
C ARG A 80 3.91 -16.32 -11.59
N LEU A 81 3.29 -15.57 -10.67
CA LEU A 81 2.36 -16.14 -9.70
C LEU A 81 1.13 -16.73 -10.39
N LYS A 82 0.61 -16.01 -11.39
CA LYS A 82 -0.52 -16.50 -12.17
C LYS A 82 -0.17 -17.79 -12.91
N ALA A 83 1.04 -17.86 -13.49
CA ALA A 83 1.51 -19.06 -14.18
C ALA A 83 1.68 -20.25 -13.23
N GLN A 84 1.94 -19.99 -11.95
CA GLN A 84 2.04 -21.03 -10.92
C GLN A 84 0.67 -21.46 -10.37
N GLY A 85 -0.42 -20.92 -10.90
CA GLY A 85 -1.77 -21.27 -10.45
C GLY A 85 -2.23 -20.51 -9.21
N ILE A 86 -1.48 -19.50 -8.77
CA ILE A 86 -1.87 -18.67 -7.62
C ILE A 86 -2.89 -17.64 -8.09
N HIS A 87 -4.00 -17.52 -7.34
CA HIS A 87 -5.02 -16.53 -7.66
C HIS A 87 -4.50 -15.13 -7.31
N VAL A 88 -4.41 -14.26 -8.32
CA VAL A 88 -3.96 -12.88 -8.15
C VAL A 88 -4.99 -11.94 -8.76
N GLY A 89 -5.21 -10.79 -8.12
CA GLY A 89 -6.04 -9.74 -8.71
C GLY A 89 -5.35 -9.09 -9.89
N ALA A 90 -6.09 -8.33 -10.68
CA ALA A 90 -5.53 -7.58 -11.80
C ALA A 90 -4.63 -6.45 -11.29
N VAL A 91 -3.61 -6.11 -12.08
CA VAL A 91 -2.79 -4.93 -11.77
C VAL A 91 -3.58 -3.68 -12.11
N HIS A 92 -3.69 -2.76 -11.15
CA HIS A 92 -4.39 -1.49 -11.30
C HIS A 92 -3.44 -0.31 -11.10
N ASP A 93 -3.60 0.73 -11.93
CA ASP A 93 -2.96 2.01 -11.70
C ASP A 93 -3.82 2.83 -10.73
N HIS A 94 -3.17 3.51 -9.79
CA HIS A 94 -3.85 4.31 -8.77
C HIS A 94 -3.71 5.80 -9.06
N ARG A 95 -4.58 6.61 -8.45
CA ARG A 95 -4.61 8.06 -8.64
C ARG A 95 -3.31 8.75 -8.24
N ASP A 96 -2.58 8.17 -7.30
CA ASP A 96 -1.34 8.75 -6.77
C ASP A 96 -0.09 8.34 -7.57
N GLY A 97 -0.25 7.67 -8.71
CA GLY A 97 0.88 7.24 -9.54
C GLY A 97 1.48 5.90 -9.15
N THR A 98 1.01 5.27 -8.09
CA THR A 98 1.37 3.90 -7.75
C THR A 98 0.58 2.92 -8.63
N ALA A 99 0.98 1.65 -8.61
CA ALA A 99 0.23 0.59 -9.26
C ALA A 99 0.40 -0.69 -8.45
N SER A 100 -0.64 -1.50 -8.38
CA SER A 100 -0.56 -2.69 -7.53
C SER A 100 -1.54 -3.79 -7.92
N PHE A 101 -1.32 -4.97 -7.35
CA PHE A 101 -2.29 -6.04 -7.34
C PHE A 101 -2.33 -6.67 -5.95
N TYR A 102 -3.45 -7.31 -5.63
CA TYR A 102 -3.68 -7.97 -4.36
C TYR A 102 -3.73 -9.48 -4.52
N LEU A 103 -3.30 -10.18 -3.48
CA LEU A 103 -3.44 -11.63 -3.39
C LEU A 103 -3.53 -12.03 -1.91
N LYS A 104 -3.85 -13.30 -1.68
CA LYS A 104 -3.82 -13.87 -0.33
C LYS A 104 -2.66 -14.82 -0.19
N ASP A 105 -2.09 -14.89 1.01
CA ASP A 105 -1.16 -15.95 1.35
C ASP A 105 -1.92 -17.28 1.59
N PRO A 106 -1.23 -18.40 1.84
CA PRO A 106 -1.90 -19.69 2.03
C PRO A 106 -2.91 -19.72 3.19
N ASP A 107 -2.76 -18.84 4.17
CA ASP A 107 -3.65 -18.79 5.34
C ASP A 107 -4.75 -17.73 5.22
N GLY A 108 -4.84 -17.07 4.07
CA GLY A 108 -5.89 -16.11 3.79
C GLY A 108 -5.58 -14.67 4.17
N ASN A 109 -4.32 -14.37 4.50
CA ASN A 109 -3.93 -13.00 4.81
C ASN A 109 -3.77 -12.19 3.53
N TRP A 110 -4.39 -11.02 3.48
CA TRP A 110 -4.30 -10.15 2.30
C TRP A 110 -2.97 -9.44 2.25
N LEU A 111 -2.38 -9.37 1.06
CA LEU A 111 -1.18 -8.58 0.80
C LEU A 111 -1.26 -7.93 -0.57
N GLU A 112 -0.43 -6.90 -0.73
CA GLU A 112 -0.38 -6.09 -1.94
C GLU A 112 1.04 -6.05 -2.47
N MET A 113 1.20 -6.14 -3.80
CA MET A 113 2.47 -5.89 -4.48
C MET A 113 2.35 -4.52 -5.14
N LEU A 114 3.11 -3.53 -4.67
CA LEU A 114 2.92 -2.14 -5.03
C LEU A 114 4.15 -1.54 -5.72
N TYR A 115 3.93 -0.91 -6.87
CA TYR A 115 4.95 -0.07 -7.50
C TYR A 115 5.01 1.28 -6.78
N GLU A 116 6.20 1.62 -6.27
CA GLU A 116 6.49 2.91 -5.65
C GLU A 116 7.29 3.75 -6.65
N PRO A 117 6.74 4.87 -7.15
CA PRO A 117 7.44 5.67 -8.16
C PRO A 117 8.70 6.34 -7.63
N PRO A 118 9.58 6.84 -8.52
CA PRO A 118 10.77 7.57 -8.09
C PRO A 118 10.42 8.72 -7.15
N GLY A 119 11.18 8.86 -6.07
CA GLY A 119 10.90 9.85 -5.03
C GLY A 119 9.97 9.36 -3.92
N GLY A 120 9.43 8.15 -4.05
CA GLY A 120 8.57 7.53 -3.06
C GLY A 120 7.09 7.69 -3.37
N ILE A 121 6.25 7.36 -2.40
CA ILE A 121 4.79 7.54 -2.52
C ILE A 121 4.50 9.03 -2.69
N PRO A 122 3.75 9.42 -3.75
CA PRO A 122 3.46 10.83 -3.98
C PRO A 122 2.69 11.47 -2.84
N SER A 123 2.98 12.75 -2.59
CA SER A 123 2.35 13.52 -1.52
C SER A 123 1.36 14.52 -2.09
N ASN A 124 0.17 14.64 -1.47
CA ASN A 124 -0.76 15.73 -1.70
C ASN A 124 -0.90 16.61 -0.46
N CYS A 125 0.01 16.45 0.49
CA CYS A 125 0.05 17.21 1.74
C CYS A 125 1.33 18.04 1.82
N ASP A 126 1.24 19.24 2.37
CA ASP A 126 2.40 20.12 2.58
C ASP A 126 3.25 19.66 3.76
#